data_17cf2d7ec1d7094165f9b772c3c3979d
#
_entry.id   17cf2d7ec1d7094165f9b772c3c3979d
#
_cell.length_a   1.000
_cell.length_b   1.000
_cell.length_c   1.000
_cell.angle_alpha   90.00
_cell.angle_beta   90.00
_cell.angle_gamma   90.00
#
_symmetry.space_group_name_H-M   'P 1'
#
loop_
_entity.id
_entity.type
_entity.pdbx_description
1 polymer ?
#
loop_
_entity_poly.entity_id
_entity_poly.type
_entity_poly.pdbx_seq_one_letter_code
_entity_poly.pdbx_strand_id
1 'polypeptide(L)'
;MFSPRGAMFLGHSDADMVKLAERGDAMRCDGIDADLLTRDQVAKLEPLLDISRDARFPIQGGLIQRRGGTARHDAVAWGYARGADSLGVDIIQKCEVTGFVRDGDAVVGVETNRGRISAGRVGICVAGHSGHVAGLAGLKLPVESQTLQAMVTEGVKPMINSVIMSQSLHCYISQSDKGGVVFGGDPDNWPSYAQRGHPMVMEGAVAQGLALVPALSRLRMVRTWSGVTDMSFDGAPIIGETPVRNLFLNGGWCYGGFKATPASGWTYAHTLATGKPHALNAPFSLDRFKRGATIDETGSGPMPNSR
;
A
#
# COMPACT_ATOMS: atom_id res chain seq x y z
N MET A 1 -13.22 -5.71 12.74
CA MET A 1 -12.15 -4.86 12.19
C MET A 1 -11.56 -5.42 10.89
N PHE A 2 -11.38 -6.71 10.81
CA PHE A 2 -10.94 -7.45 9.63
C PHE A 2 -12.03 -8.43 9.18
N SER A 3 -12.35 -8.43 7.87
CA SER A 3 -13.33 -9.34 7.25
C SER A 3 -12.58 -10.30 6.33
N PRO A 4 -12.36 -11.57 6.75
CA PRO A 4 -11.61 -12.56 5.97
C PRO A 4 -12.49 -13.15 4.86
N ARG A 5 -12.65 -12.41 3.78
CA ARG A 5 -13.47 -12.78 2.62
C ARG A 5 -12.69 -13.42 1.47
N GLY A 6 -11.37 -13.50 1.61
CA GLY A 6 -10.47 -13.86 0.54
C GLY A 6 -9.96 -12.65 -0.25
N ALA A 7 -8.82 -12.85 -0.91
CA ALA A 7 -8.23 -11.91 -1.84
C ALA A 7 -7.85 -12.67 -3.11
N MET A 8 -8.44 -12.29 -4.24
CA MET A 8 -8.32 -12.99 -5.51
C MET A 8 -7.63 -12.10 -6.55
N PHE A 9 -6.59 -12.62 -7.16
CA PHE A 9 -5.91 -12.03 -8.31
C PHE A 9 -6.41 -12.69 -9.58
N LEU A 10 -6.80 -11.89 -10.56
CA LEU A 10 -7.27 -12.38 -11.86
C LEU A 10 -6.12 -12.44 -12.87
N GLY A 11 -6.10 -13.48 -13.67
CA GLY A 11 -5.22 -13.63 -14.83
C GLY A 11 -6.02 -13.51 -16.13
N HIS A 12 -5.53 -12.71 -17.07
CA HIS A 12 -6.18 -12.40 -18.35
C HIS A 12 -5.44 -13.01 -19.55
N SER A 13 -4.27 -13.54 -19.33
CA SER A 13 -3.41 -14.17 -20.33
C SER A 13 -2.70 -15.38 -19.76
N ASP A 14 -2.13 -16.22 -20.63
CA ASP A 14 -1.28 -17.34 -20.21
C ASP A 14 -0.07 -16.85 -19.40
N ALA A 15 0.51 -15.70 -19.79
CA ALA A 15 1.62 -15.08 -19.05
C ALA A 15 1.21 -14.65 -17.64
N ASP A 16 -0.01 -14.10 -17.47
CA ASP A 16 -0.53 -13.79 -16.15
C ASP A 16 -0.71 -15.05 -15.30
N MET A 17 -1.23 -16.13 -15.90
CA MET A 17 -1.44 -17.39 -15.18
C MET A 17 -0.14 -18.03 -14.72
N VAL A 18 0.93 -17.94 -15.51
CA VAL A 18 2.28 -18.39 -15.12
C VAL A 18 2.77 -17.58 -13.90
N LYS A 19 2.68 -16.23 -13.97
CA LYS A 19 3.07 -15.35 -12.84
C LYS A 19 2.23 -15.62 -11.59
N LEU A 20 0.93 -15.87 -11.74
CA LEU A 20 0.07 -16.20 -10.60
C LEU A 20 0.43 -17.57 -9.99
N ALA A 21 0.83 -18.54 -10.81
CA ALA A 21 1.30 -19.83 -10.32
C ALA A 21 2.61 -19.68 -9.52
N GLU A 22 3.60 -18.98 -10.07
CA GLU A 22 4.87 -18.67 -9.39
C GLU A 22 4.63 -17.93 -8.05
N ARG A 23 3.75 -16.94 -8.07
CA ARG A 23 3.34 -16.22 -6.86
C ARG A 23 2.67 -17.13 -5.83
N GLY A 24 1.79 -18.02 -6.29
CA GLY A 24 1.13 -18.99 -5.42
C GLY A 24 2.12 -19.96 -4.78
N ASP A 25 3.14 -20.40 -5.54
CA ASP A 25 4.21 -21.24 -5.03
C ASP A 25 5.06 -20.52 -3.99
N ALA A 26 5.48 -19.28 -4.26
CA ALA A 26 6.20 -18.45 -3.29
C ALA A 26 5.38 -18.26 -2.01
N MET A 27 4.09 -17.91 -2.12
CA MET A 27 3.19 -17.78 -0.97
C MET A 27 3.12 -19.05 -0.14
N ARG A 28 3.02 -20.23 -0.77
CA ARG A 28 2.98 -21.53 -0.05
C ARG A 28 4.29 -21.83 0.66
N CYS A 29 5.43 -21.49 0.06
CA CYS A 29 6.75 -21.59 0.71
C CYS A 29 6.82 -20.74 1.98
N ASP A 30 6.14 -19.59 2.00
CA ASP A 30 6.03 -18.71 3.17
C ASP A 30 4.91 -19.11 4.13
N GLY A 31 4.26 -20.27 3.95
CA GLY A 31 3.16 -20.75 4.79
C GLY A 31 1.83 -20.02 4.59
N ILE A 32 1.65 -19.37 3.45
CA ILE A 32 0.42 -18.67 3.10
C ILE A 32 -0.42 -19.56 2.19
N ASP A 33 -1.69 -19.77 2.54
CA ASP A 33 -2.64 -20.51 1.72
C ASP A 33 -2.91 -19.73 0.43
N ALA A 34 -2.56 -20.32 -0.71
CA ALA A 34 -2.81 -19.75 -2.01
C ALA A 34 -3.19 -20.86 -3.00
N ASP A 35 -4.38 -20.74 -3.59
CA ASP A 35 -4.89 -21.70 -4.55
C ASP A 35 -5.01 -21.08 -5.93
N LEU A 36 -4.44 -21.74 -6.94
CA LEU A 36 -4.66 -21.39 -8.33
C LEU A 36 -6.06 -21.86 -8.75
N LEU A 37 -6.81 -20.98 -9.38
CA LEU A 37 -8.20 -21.20 -9.77
C LEU A 37 -8.33 -21.26 -11.28
N THR A 38 -9.12 -22.19 -11.77
CA THR A 38 -9.63 -22.17 -13.15
C THR A 38 -10.67 -21.06 -13.32
N ARG A 39 -10.94 -20.70 -14.58
CA ARG A 39 -11.98 -19.73 -14.93
C ARG A 39 -13.35 -20.10 -14.33
N ASP A 40 -13.75 -21.37 -14.39
CA ASP A 40 -15.04 -21.82 -13.86
C ASP A 40 -15.10 -21.72 -12.33
N GLN A 41 -13.97 -21.93 -11.65
CA GLN A 41 -13.87 -21.72 -10.21
C GLN A 41 -13.95 -20.23 -9.84
N VAL A 42 -13.32 -19.36 -10.62
CA VAL A 42 -13.46 -17.88 -10.48
C VAL A 42 -14.91 -17.47 -10.64
N ALA A 43 -15.58 -17.94 -11.71
CA ALA A 43 -17.01 -17.67 -11.97
C ALA A 43 -17.92 -18.11 -10.83
N LYS A 44 -17.64 -19.26 -10.25
CA LYS A 44 -18.40 -19.78 -9.10
C LYS A 44 -18.23 -18.95 -7.83
N LEU A 45 -17.03 -18.43 -7.60
CA LEU A 45 -16.73 -17.61 -6.42
C LEU A 45 -17.26 -16.18 -6.58
N GLU A 46 -17.14 -15.61 -7.77
CA GLU A 46 -17.56 -14.24 -8.09
C GLU A 46 -18.48 -14.20 -9.32
N PRO A 47 -19.77 -14.52 -9.13
CA PRO A 47 -20.73 -14.69 -10.22
C PRO A 47 -21.01 -13.42 -11.03
N LEU A 48 -20.64 -12.25 -10.55
CA LEU A 48 -20.84 -10.96 -11.23
C LEU A 48 -19.67 -10.52 -12.11
N LEU A 49 -18.56 -11.27 -12.09
CA LEU A 49 -17.49 -11.03 -13.04
C LEU A 49 -17.95 -11.37 -14.47
N ASP A 50 -17.57 -10.55 -15.42
CA ASP A 50 -17.70 -10.89 -16.84
C ASP A 50 -16.66 -11.94 -17.23
N ILE A 51 -17.10 -13.20 -17.25
CA ILE A 51 -16.27 -14.34 -17.61
C ILE A 51 -16.44 -14.74 -19.09
N SER A 52 -17.16 -13.95 -19.90
CA SER A 52 -17.35 -14.29 -21.30
C SER A 52 -16.00 -14.36 -22.03
N ARG A 53 -15.92 -15.24 -23.04
CA ARG A 53 -14.70 -15.35 -23.85
C ARG A 53 -14.50 -14.17 -24.77
N ASP A 54 -15.59 -13.48 -25.08
CA ASP A 54 -15.64 -12.29 -25.94
C ASP A 54 -15.53 -11.00 -25.13
N ALA A 55 -15.33 -11.08 -23.79
CA ALA A 55 -15.08 -9.92 -22.97
C ALA A 55 -13.83 -9.18 -23.47
N ARG A 56 -13.83 -7.86 -23.32
CA ARG A 56 -12.65 -7.04 -23.69
C ARG A 56 -11.36 -7.53 -23.01
N PHE A 57 -11.48 -8.07 -21.79
CA PHE A 57 -10.37 -8.61 -21.00
C PHE A 57 -10.77 -9.99 -20.46
N PRO A 58 -10.71 -11.07 -21.31
CA PRO A 58 -11.14 -12.39 -20.91
C PRO A 58 -10.38 -12.88 -19.66
N ILE A 59 -11.11 -13.45 -18.72
CA ILE A 59 -10.51 -14.04 -17.51
C ILE A 59 -10.14 -15.49 -17.82
N GLN A 60 -8.87 -15.86 -17.67
CA GLN A 60 -8.35 -17.21 -17.85
C GLN A 60 -8.43 -18.04 -16.56
N GLY A 61 -8.27 -17.36 -15.43
CA GLY A 61 -8.27 -17.97 -14.09
C GLY A 61 -7.89 -16.96 -13.02
N GLY A 62 -7.43 -17.44 -11.90
CA GLY A 62 -7.01 -16.57 -10.81
C GLY A 62 -6.19 -17.28 -9.76
N LEU A 63 -5.69 -16.51 -8.80
CA LEU A 63 -5.05 -16.98 -7.57
C LEU A 63 -5.83 -16.41 -6.38
N ILE A 64 -6.27 -17.25 -5.47
CA ILE A 64 -6.96 -16.82 -4.27
C ILE A 64 -6.16 -17.10 -3.00
N GLN A 65 -6.04 -16.11 -2.14
CA GLN A 65 -5.64 -16.23 -0.75
C GLN A 65 -6.89 -16.22 0.12
N ARG A 66 -7.31 -17.36 0.63
CA ARG A 66 -8.63 -17.51 1.31
C ARG A 66 -8.72 -16.74 2.63
N ARG A 67 -7.62 -16.61 3.36
CA ARG A 67 -7.53 -15.85 4.62
C ARG A 67 -7.28 -14.36 4.42
N GLY A 68 -7.10 -13.90 3.18
CA GLY A 68 -7.08 -12.48 2.82
C GLY A 68 -8.45 -11.83 3.04
N GLY A 69 -8.54 -10.51 2.82
CA GLY A 69 -9.81 -9.80 2.97
C GLY A 69 -9.65 -8.31 3.10
N THR A 70 -10.65 -7.68 3.70
CA THR A 70 -10.69 -6.24 3.93
C THR A 70 -10.48 -5.91 5.40
N ALA A 71 -9.76 -4.83 5.66
CA ALA A 71 -9.60 -4.28 7.00
C ALA A 71 -10.11 -2.83 7.03
N ARG A 72 -10.79 -2.46 8.11
CA ARG A 72 -11.15 -1.07 8.36
C ARG A 72 -9.89 -0.32 8.81
N HIS A 73 -9.31 0.43 7.88
CA HIS A 73 -8.06 1.17 8.10
C HIS A 73 -8.16 2.20 9.24
N ASP A 74 -9.29 2.89 9.35
CA ASP A 74 -9.59 3.82 10.44
C ASP A 74 -9.53 3.13 11.81
N ALA A 75 -10.20 1.99 11.93
CA ALA A 75 -10.22 1.23 13.17
C ALA A 75 -8.86 0.64 13.54
N VAL A 76 -8.04 0.27 12.55
CA VAL A 76 -6.65 -0.19 12.76
C VAL A 76 -5.80 0.96 13.28
N ALA A 77 -5.85 2.13 12.63
CA ALA A 77 -5.10 3.32 13.05
C ALA A 77 -5.47 3.74 14.48
N TRP A 78 -6.77 3.81 14.81
CA TRP A 78 -7.23 4.11 16.16
C TRP A 78 -6.87 3.02 17.18
N GLY A 79 -6.82 1.76 16.76
CA GLY A 79 -6.37 0.65 17.61
C GLY A 79 -4.90 0.82 18.03
N TYR A 80 -4.03 1.09 17.08
CA TYR A 80 -2.62 1.37 17.37
C TYR A 80 -2.44 2.64 18.21
N ALA A 81 -3.15 3.72 17.90
CA ALA A 81 -3.07 4.96 18.67
C ALA A 81 -3.46 4.75 20.13
N ARG A 82 -4.59 4.08 20.40
CA ARG A 82 -5.01 3.78 21.76
C ARG A 82 -4.05 2.83 22.48
N GLY A 83 -3.51 1.84 21.76
CA GLY A 83 -2.49 0.96 22.32
C GLY A 83 -1.22 1.72 22.71
N ALA A 84 -0.74 2.62 21.88
CA ALA A 84 0.42 3.46 22.15
C ALA A 84 0.17 4.40 23.35
N ASP A 85 -0.98 5.09 23.37
CA ASP A 85 -1.40 5.97 24.47
C ASP A 85 -1.44 5.21 25.82
N SER A 86 -2.01 4.00 25.83
CA SER A 86 -2.05 3.16 27.04
C SER A 86 -0.67 2.71 27.56
N LEU A 87 0.36 2.79 26.71
CA LEU A 87 1.75 2.51 27.06
C LEU A 87 2.55 3.80 27.36
N GLY A 88 1.88 4.96 27.47
CA GLY A 88 2.49 6.22 27.83
C GLY A 88 3.14 6.98 26.67
N VAL A 89 2.76 6.67 25.43
CA VAL A 89 3.20 7.43 24.26
C VAL A 89 2.35 8.68 24.07
N ASP A 90 2.98 9.84 24.07
CA ASP A 90 2.30 11.12 23.79
C ASP A 90 1.96 11.24 22.31
N ILE A 91 0.68 11.36 21.98
CA ILE A 91 0.18 11.57 20.62
C ILE A 91 -0.25 13.01 20.45
N ILE A 92 0.56 13.83 19.80
CA ILE A 92 0.32 15.24 19.61
C ILE A 92 -0.30 15.51 18.24
N GLN A 93 -1.60 15.60 18.17
CA GLN A 93 -2.34 15.88 16.94
C GLN A 93 -2.19 17.35 16.50
N LYS A 94 -2.33 17.62 15.20
CA LYS A 94 -2.21 18.98 14.62
C LYS A 94 -0.88 19.63 15.01
N CYS A 95 0.18 18.85 15.06
CA CYS A 95 1.54 19.26 15.33
C CYS A 95 2.39 18.98 14.09
N GLU A 96 2.64 20.00 13.30
CA GLU A 96 3.40 19.92 12.06
C GLU A 96 4.89 20.05 12.37
N VAL A 97 5.68 19.10 11.87
CA VAL A 97 7.15 19.20 11.90
C VAL A 97 7.59 20.12 10.76
N THR A 98 8.25 21.19 11.10
CA THR A 98 8.73 22.24 10.18
C THR A 98 10.24 22.22 9.95
N GLY A 99 10.97 21.42 10.77
CA GLY A 99 12.42 21.29 10.66
C GLY A 99 13.00 20.32 11.66
N PHE A 100 14.32 20.16 11.61
CA PHE A 100 15.08 19.33 12.54
C PHE A 100 16.07 20.18 13.36
N VAL A 101 16.11 19.94 14.65
CA VAL A 101 17.10 20.52 15.55
C VAL A 101 18.39 19.70 15.45
N ARG A 102 19.52 20.37 15.18
CA ARG A 102 20.81 19.71 15.03
C ARG A 102 21.79 20.12 16.11
N ASP A 103 22.64 19.18 16.47
CA ASP A 103 23.88 19.38 17.21
C ASP A 103 25.01 18.69 16.43
N GLY A 104 25.80 19.49 15.73
CA GLY A 104 26.78 19.01 14.75
C GLY A 104 26.10 18.23 13.60
N ASP A 105 26.50 16.97 13.45
CA ASP A 105 25.99 16.03 12.44
C ASP A 105 24.73 15.26 12.90
N ALA A 106 24.34 15.40 14.18
CA ALA A 106 23.22 14.67 14.75
C ALA A 106 21.93 15.48 14.77
N VAL A 107 20.81 14.80 14.59
CA VAL A 107 19.49 15.29 14.96
C VAL A 107 19.27 15.06 16.45
N VAL A 108 18.85 16.10 17.18
CA VAL A 108 18.57 16.10 18.61
C VAL A 108 17.14 16.53 18.94
N GLY A 109 16.29 16.65 17.93
CA GLY A 109 14.88 17.01 18.08
C GLY A 109 14.27 17.51 16.78
N VAL A 110 13.04 18.02 16.88
CA VAL A 110 12.29 18.58 15.78
C VAL A 110 11.76 19.97 16.13
N GLU A 111 11.71 20.87 15.15
CA GLU A 111 10.95 22.11 15.19
C GLU A 111 9.52 21.82 14.74
N THR A 112 8.55 22.37 15.45
CA THR A 112 7.14 22.19 15.10
C THR A 112 6.39 23.52 15.17
N ASN A 113 5.19 23.58 14.59
CA ASN A 113 4.28 24.71 14.73
C ASN A 113 3.78 24.93 16.19
N ARG A 114 4.18 24.07 17.12
CA ARG A 114 3.88 24.15 18.57
C ARG A 114 5.12 24.31 19.43
N GLY A 115 6.27 24.56 18.83
CA GLY A 115 7.55 24.71 19.51
C GLY A 115 8.47 23.51 19.28
N ARG A 116 9.60 23.55 19.95
CA ARG A 116 10.67 22.55 19.82
C ARG A 116 10.38 21.33 20.71
N ILE A 117 10.63 20.14 20.15
CA ILE A 117 10.58 18.88 20.88
C ILE A 117 11.96 18.23 20.79
N SER A 118 12.62 18.04 21.93
CA SER A 118 13.93 17.39 22.02
C SER A 118 13.78 15.87 22.04
N ALA A 119 14.67 15.16 21.35
CA ALA A 119 14.67 13.71 21.27
C ALA A 119 16.08 13.16 21.03
N GLY A 120 16.40 12.04 21.65
CA GLY A 120 17.67 11.34 21.40
C GLY A 120 17.74 10.65 20.04
N ARG A 121 16.58 10.31 19.47
CA ARG A 121 16.43 9.72 18.13
C ARG A 121 15.09 10.19 17.53
N VAL A 122 15.08 10.38 16.22
CA VAL A 122 13.88 10.80 15.48
C VAL A 122 13.61 9.82 14.34
N GLY A 123 12.38 9.34 14.24
CA GLY A 123 11.93 8.44 13.19
C GLY A 123 10.94 9.12 12.24
N ILE A 124 11.22 9.11 10.95
CA ILE A 124 10.33 9.59 9.89
C ILE A 124 9.41 8.42 9.46
N CYS A 125 8.09 8.56 9.69
CA CYS A 125 7.06 7.59 9.30
C CYS A 125 5.85 8.33 8.73
N VAL A 126 6.04 9.03 7.60
CA VAL A 126 5.08 10.00 7.07
C VAL A 126 4.57 9.63 5.67
N ALA A 127 4.73 8.38 5.26
CA ALA A 127 4.26 7.81 3.99
C ALA A 127 4.59 8.75 2.80
N GLY A 128 3.60 9.13 2.00
CA GLY A 128 3.79 9.96 0.81
C GLY A 128 4.50 11.31 1.04
N HIS A 129 4.68 11.74 2.28
CA HIS A 129 5.44 12.96 2.61
C HIS A 129 6.91 12.66 2.98
N SER A 130 7.37 11.41 2.87
CA SER A 130 8.73 10.99 3.24
C SER A 130 9.81 11.81 2.55
N GLY A 131 9.68 12.04 1.25
CA GLY A 131 10.64 12.86 0.49
C GLY A 131 10.67 14.31 0.97
N HIS A 132 9.51 14.92 1.24
CA HIS A 132 9.42 16.30 1.73
C HIS A 132 10.06 16.44 3.12
N VAL A 133 9.66 15.59 4.07
CA VAL A 133 10.15 15.67 5.45
C VAL A 133 11.64 15.34 5.53
N ALA A 134 12.14 14.36 4.79
CA ALA A 134 13.57 14.09 4.70
C ALA A 134 14.35 15.27 4.10
N GLY A 135 13.73 15.99 3.15
CA GLY A 135 14.29 17.22 2.57
C GLY A 135 14.55 18.32 3.60
N LEU A 136 13.72 18.43 4.67
CA LEU A 136 13.96 19.36 5.78
C LEU A 136 15.25 19.03 6.56
N ALA A 137 15.70 17.77 6.49
CA ALA A 137 16.99 17.33 7.04
C ALA A 137 18.13 17.39 5.99
N GLY A 138 17.91 17.93 4.81
CA GLY A 138 18.90 17.96 3.72
C GLY A 138 19.11 16.62 3.03
N LEU A 139 18.20 15.65 3.21
CA LEU A 139 18.27 14.34 2.56
C LEU A 139 17.43 14.32 1.29
N LYS A 140 17.98 13.74 0.23
CA LYS A 140 17.24 13.39 -0.98
C LYS A 140 17.00 11.88 -0.98
N LEU A 141 15.75 11.47 -0.85
CA LEU A 141 15.37 10.06 -0.91
C LEU A 141 15.09 9.62 -2.36
N PRO A 142 15.38 8.36 -2.70
CA PRO A 142 14.99 7.77 -3.98
C PRO A 142 13.52 7.34 -3.96
N VAL A 143 12.63 8.29 -3.75
CA VAL A 143 11.18 8.10 -3.70
C VAL A 143 10.47 9.22 -4.45
N GLU A 144 9.35 8.89 -5.06
CA GLU A 144 8.39 9.85 -5.61
C GLU A 144 7.07 9.80 -4.84
N SER A 145 6.48 10.97 -4.60
CA SER A 145 5.13 11.05 -4.02
C SER A 145 4.12 11.02 -5.15
N GLN A 146 3.27 10.01 -5.18
CA GLN A 146 2.19 9.86 -6.16
C GLN A 146 0.87 9.66 -5.44
N THR A 147 -0.24 10.06 -6.07
CA THR A 147 -1.55 9.83 -5.48
C THR A 147 -2.19 8.56 -6.03
N LEU A 148 -2.73 7.76 -5.13
CA LEU A 148 -3.51 6.56 -5.44
C LEU A 148 -4.97 6.83 -5.15
N GLN A 149 -5.83 6.60 -6.14
CA GLN A 149 -7.23 7.00 -6.07
C GLN A 149 -8.14 5.83 -5.74
N ALA A 150 -9.21 6.13 -5.02
CA ALA A 150 -10.26 5.19 -4.71
C ALA A 150 -11.64 5.85 -4.80
N MET A 151 -12.63 5.02 -5.07
CA MET A 151 -14.02 5.41 -5.21
C MET A 151 -14.91 4.46 -4.43
N VAL A 152 -16.06 4.94 -4.00
CA VAL A 152 -17.07 4.12 -3.34
C VAL A 152 -18.46 4.43 -3.88
N THR A 153 -19.23 3.37 -4.08
CA THR A 153 -20.64 3.46 -4.49
C THR A 153 -21.57 3.65 -3.31
N GLU A 154 -22.83 3.92 -3.59
CA GLU A 154 -23.92 3.73 -2.63
C GLU A 154 -23.90 2.30 -2.05
N GLY A 155 -24.47 2.15 -0.84
CA GLY A 155 -24.57 0.84 -0.19
C GLY A 155 -25.62 -0.03 -0.83
N VAL A 156 -25.24 -1.25 -1.18
CA VAL A 156 -26.12 -2.28 -1.75
C VAL A 156 -26.00 -3.58 -0.96
N LYS A 157 -26.90 -4.53 -1.20
CA LYS A 157 -26.79 -5.88 -0.63
C LYS A 157 -25.45 -6.51 -1.01
N PRO A 158 -24.93 -7.45 -0.23
CA PRO A 158 -23.70 -8.17 -0.57
C PRO A 158 -23.78 -8.76 -1.97
N MET A 159 -22.81 -8.38 -2.81
CA MET A 159 -22.72 -8.79 -4.21
C MET A 159 -21.30 -9.15 -4.66
N ILE A 160 -20.28 -8.68 -3.95
CA ILE A 160 -18.88 -9.02 -4.16
C ILE A 160 -18.40 -9.82 -2.96
N ASN A 161 -17.94 -11.05 -3.19
CA ASN A 161 -17.62 -12.00 -2.13
C ASN A 161 -16.21 -11.86 -1.60
N SER A 162 -15.25 -11.52 -2.46
CA SER A 162 -13.82 -11.38 -2.11
C SER A 162 -13.26 -10.01 -2.52
N VAL A 163 -12.03 -9.75 -2.16
CA VAL A 163 -11.27 -8.64 -2.79
C VAL A 163 -10.78 -9.13 -4.14
N ILE A 164 -11.21 -8.49 -5.20
CA ILE A 164 -10.84 -8.80 -6.57
C ILE A 164 -9.72 -7.85 -6.99
N MET A 165 -8.66 -8.36 -7.56
CA MET A 165 -7.53 -7.59 -8.07
C MET A 165 -7.15 -8.08 -9.47
N SER A 166 -6.94 -7.14 -10.38
CA SER A 166 -6.36 -7.41 -11.69
C SER A 166 -5.12 -6.54 -11.86
N GLN A 167 -3.95 -7.16 -11.93
CA GLN A 167 -2.69 -6.45 -12.16
C GLN A 167 -2.63 -5.91 -13.60
N SER A 168 -3.04 -6.70 -14.57
CA SER A 168 -3.02 -6.31 -15.99
C SER A 168 -3.96 -5.15 -16.31
N LEU A 169 -5.03 -4.97 -15.52
CA LEU A 169 -5.96 -3.85 -15.64
C LEU A 169 -5.73 -2.77 -14.57
N HIS A 170 -4.74 -2.96 -13.70
CA HIS A 170 -4.48 -2.04 -12.59
C HIS A 170 -5.75 -1.67 -11.82
N CYS A 171 -6.59 -2.66 -11.52
CA CYS A 171 -7.89 -2.45 -10.89
C CYS A 171 -8.08 -3.37 -9.69
N TYR A 172 -8.65 -2.83 -8.62
CA TYR A 172 -9.15 -3.62 -7.51
C TYR A 172 -10.61 -3.27 -7.21
N ILE A 173 -11.36 -4.27 -6.77
CA ILE A 173 -12.78 -4.14 -6.40
C ILE A 173 -13.00 -4.90 -5.10
N SER A 174 -13.69 -4.29 -4.15
CA SER A 174 -14.10 -4.94 -2.91
C SER A 174 -15.41 -4.36 -2.42
N GLN A 175 -16.12 -5.06 -1.55
CA GLN A 175 -17.32 -4.52 -0.93
C GLN A 175 -17.14 -4.39 0.57
N SER A 176 -17.46 -3.22 1.10
CA SER A 176 -17.39 -2.94 2.53
C SER A 176 -18.54 -3.62 3.29
N ASP A 177 -18.38 -3.81 4.61
CA ASP A 177 -19.44 -4.34 5.47
C ASP A 177 -20.68 -3.44 5.53
N LYS A 178 -20.57 -2.18 5.10
CA LYS A 178 -21.68 -1.23 4.96
C LYS A 178 -22.37 -1.28 3.59
N GLY A 179 -21.95 -2.20 2.73
CA GLY A 179 -22.53 -2.43 1.41
C GLY A 179 -21.95 -1.61 0.27
N GLY A 180 -21.19 -0.54 0.52
CA GLY A 180 -20.55 0.23 -0.54
C GLY A 180 -19.47 -0.58 -1.25
N VAL A 181 -19.49 -0.60 -2.59
CA VAL A 181 -18.43 -1.20 -3.39
C VAL A 181 -17.30 -0.18 -3.52
N VAL A 182 -16.11 -0.57 -3.08
CA VAL A 182 -14.89 0.23 -3.15
C VAL A 182 -14.04 -0.29 -4.28
N PHE A 183 -13.62 0.58 -5.15
CA PHE A 183 -12.73 0.23 -6.25
C PHE A 183 -11.76 1.37 -6.57
N GLY A 184 -10.69 1.04 -7.22
CA GLY A 184 -9.64 1.97 -7.61
C GLY A 184 -8.70 1.31 -8.59
N GLY A 185 -7.69 2.03 -8.98
CA GLY A 185 -6.77 1.59 -10.03
C GLY A 185 -5.40 2.20 -9.88
N ASP A 186 -4.89 2.71 -10.98
CA ASP A 186 -3.56 3.30 -11.09
C ASP A 186 -3.35 4.50 -10.17
N PRO A 187 -2.11 4.74 -9.76
CA PRO A 187 -1.72 6.04 -9.23
C PRO A 187 -1.69 7.09 -10.36
N ASP A 188 -1.63 8.35 -9.99
CA ASP A 188 -1.24 9.39 -10.93
C ASP A 188 0.16 9.05 -11.51
N ASN A 189 0.33 9.24 -12.82
CA ASN A 189 1.61 8.96 -13.49
C ASN A 189 2.62 10.12 -13.37
N TRP A 190 2.46 10.97 -12.35
CA TRP A 190 3.31 12.12 -12.06
C TRP A 190 3.35 12.38 -10.55
N PRO A 191 4.41 13.02 -10.04
CA PRO A 191 4.48 13.44 -8.65
C PRO A 191 3.32 14.35 -8.28
N SER A 192 2.59 14.01 -7.23
CA SER A 192 1.40 14.74 -6.82
C SER A 192 1.10 14.57 -5.33
N TYR A 193 0.51 15.62 -4.74
CA TYR A 193 -0.07 15.60 -3.40
C TYR A 193 -1.59 15.86 -3.44
N ALA A 194 -2.23 15.69 -4.59
CA ALA A 194 -3.65 15.98 -4.80
C ALA A 194 -4.54 14.94 -4.13
N GLN A 195 -5.09 15.25 -2.95
CA GLN A 195 -5.93 14.32 -2.17
C GLN A 195 -7.37 14.16 -2.71
N ARG A 196 -7.75 14.89 -3.74
CA ARG A 196 -9.09 14.81 -4.36
C ARG A 196 -9.16 13.85 -5.54
N GLY A 197 -8.03 13.40 -6.03
CA GLY A 197 -7.91 12.56 -7.21
C GLY A 197 -7.93 13.36 -8.51
N HIS A 198 -7.66 12.65 -9.61
CA HIS A 198 -7.63 13.21 -10.96
C HIS A 198 -8.72 12.59 -11.82
N PRO A 199 -9.57 13.37 -12.51
CA PRO A 199 -10.70 12.86 -13.27
C PRO A 199 -10.33 11.79 -14.30
N MET A 200 -9.26 11.95 -15.07
CA MET A 200 -8.86 10.98 -16.09
C MET A 200 -8.47 9.62 -15.47
N VAL A 201 -7.79 9.62 -14.32
CA VAL A 201 -7.44 8.38 -13.63
C VAL A 201 -8.69 7.70 -13.06
N MET A 202 -9.64 8.50 -12.55
CA MET A 202 -10.94 7.99 -12.10
C MET A 202 -11.74 7.37 -13.23
N GLU A 203 -11.80 8.01 -14.39
CA GLU A 203 -12.47 7.48 -15.59
C GLU A 203 -11.86 6.14 -16.03
N GLY A 204 -10.52 6.04 -16.03
CA GLY A 204 -9.82 4.80 -16.31
C GLY A 204 -10.20 3.68 -15.33
N ALA A 205 -10.17 3.95 -14.04
CA ALA A 205 -10.52 2.97 -13.02
C ALA A 205 -12.01 2.56 -13.09
N VAL A 206 -12.91 3.49 -13.42
CA VAL A 206 -14.33 3.17 -13.68
C VAL A 206 -14.48 2.27 -14.89
N ALA A 207 -13.82 2.58 -16.00
CA ALA A 207 -13.87 1.78 -17.21
C ALA A 207 -13.36 0.34 -16.98
N GLN A 208 -12.29 0.19 -16.23
CA GLN A 208 -11.72 -1.12 -15.84
C GLN A 208 -12.66 -1.88 -14.91
N GLY A 209 -13.20 -1.20 -13.89
CA GLY A 209 -14.18 -1.79 -12.99
C GLY A 209 -15.44 -2.28 -13.70
N LEU A 210 -15.97 -1.51 -14.65
CA LEU A 210 -17.13 -1.88 -15.47
C LEU A 210 -16.84 -3.04 -16.43
N ALA A 211 -15.61 -3.11 -16.94
CA ALA A 211 -15.19 -4.22 -17.80
C ALA A 211 -15.11 -5.54 -17.02
N LEU A 212 -14.74 -5.50 -15.73
CA LEU A 212 -14.69 -6.67 -14.87
C LEU A 212 -16.07 -7.04 -14.30
N VAL A 213 -16.83 -6.05 -13.84
CA VAL A 213 -18.12 -6.22 -13.17
C VAL A 213 -19.16 -5.27 -13.80
N PRO A 214 -19.80 -5.64 -14.93
CA PRO A 214 -20.74 -4.77 -15.62
C PRO A 214 -21.91 -4.28 -14.76
N ALA A 215 -22.28 -5.03 -13.73
CA ALA A 215 -23.34 -4.66 -12.79
C ALA A 215 -23.06 -3.35 -12.04
N LEU A 216 -21.81 -2.92 -11.92
CA LEU A 216 -21.44 -1.64 -11.32
C LEU A 216 -22.03 -0.44 -12.06
N SER A 217 -22.36 -0.57 -13.35
CA SER A 217 -23.02 0.47 -14.15
C SER A 217 -24.35 0.95 -13.58
N ARG A 218 -24.99 0.15 -12.74
CA ARG A 218 -26.29 0.44 -12.12
C ARG A 218 -26.14 1.17 -10.77
N LEU A 219 -24.92 1.35 -10.28
CA LEU A 219 -24.65 1.93 -8.97
C LEU A 219 -24.25 3.40 -9.10
N ARG A 220 -24.63 4.21 -8.12
CA ARG A 220 -24.21 5.60 -8.03
C ARG A 220 -22.89 5.69 -7.26
N MET A 221 -21.92 6.39 -7.83
CA MET A 221 -20.72 6.75 -7.11
C MET A 221 -21.02 7.87 -6.11
N VAL A 222 -20.70 7.63 -4.84
CA VAL A 222 -21.02 8.55 -3.74
C VAL A 222 -19.82 9.39 -3.35
N ARG A 223 -18.62 8.84 -3.45
CA ARG A 223 -17.40 9.52 -3.02
C ARG A 223 -16.17 9.04 -3.78
N THR A 224 -15.29 9.99 -4.04
CA THR A 224 -13.92 9.76 -4.50
C THR A 224 -12.94 10.39 -3.53
N TRP A 225 -11.75 9.80 -3.41
CA TRP A 225 -10.63 10.35 -2.64
C TRP A 225 -9.32 9.82 -3.18
N SER A 226 -8.21 10.43 -2.78
CA SER A 226 -6.90 9.86 -3.02
C SER A 226 -6.01 9.96 -1.78
N GLY A 227 -5.08 9.04 -1.67
CA GLY A 227 -4.02 9.02 -0.68
C GLY A 227 -2.66 9.21 -1.36
N VAL A 228 -1.75 9.91 -0.69
CA VAL A 228 -0.39 10.10 -1.20
C VAL A 228 0.45 8.91 -0.78
N THR A 229 1.05 8.23 -1.75
CA THR A 229 1.98 7.12 -1.56
C THR A 229 3.41 7.58 -1.78
N ASP A 230 4.37 6.87 -1.20
CA ASP A 230 5.80 7.06 -1.39
C ASP A 230 6.35 5.90 -2.25
N MET A 231 6.50 6.16 -3.54
CA MET A 231 6.97 5.19 -4.53
C MET A 231 8.49 5.16 -4.52
N SER A 232 9.10 4.10 -4.00
CA SER A 232 10.53 3.86 -4.10
C SER A 232 10.91 3.36 -5.49
N PHE A 233 12.15 3.61 -5.93
CA PHE A 233 12.58 3.28 -7.29
C PHE A 233 12.68 1.77 -7.58
N ASP A 234 12.83 0.95 -6.55
CA ASP A 234 12.88 -0.51 -6.68
C ASP A 234 11.63 -1.23 -6.14
N GLY A 235 10.57 -0.47 -5.82
CA GLY A 235 9.32 -1.04 -5.31
C GLY A 235 9.35 -1.52 -3.86
N ALA A 236 10.53 -1.53 -3.21
CA ALA A 236 10.72 -2.01 -1.85
C ALA A 236 10.85 -0.88 -0.83
N PRO A 237 10.43 -1.06 0.44
CA PRO A 237 10.51 -0.02 1.45
C PRO A 237 11.94 0.37 1.79
N ILE A 238 12.08 1.52 2.43
CA ILE A 238 13.34 2.01 3.00
C ILE A 238 13.18 2.04 4.51
N ILE A 239 13.94 1.21 5.23
CA ILE A 239 13.80 1.06 6.67
C ILE A 239 15.18 1.09 7.33
N GLY A 240 15.39 2.02 8.27
CA GLY A 240 16.61 2.06 9.06
C GLY A 240 17.18 3.46 9.24
N GLU A 241 18.46 3.51 9.57
CA GLU A 241 19.19 4.75 9.78
C GLU A 241 19.42 5.48 8.47
N THR A 242 19.37 6.80 8.53
CA THR A 242 19.75 7.68 7.41
C THR A 242 21.22 8.12 7.55
N PRO A 243 21.81 8.76 6.52
CA PRO A 243 23.13 9.36 6.66
C PRO A 243 23.24 10.48 7.71
N VAL A 244 22.14 10.96 8.24
CA VAL A 244 22.10 11.93 9.33
C VAL A 244 21.99 11.20 10.65
N ARG A 245 22.97 11.35 11.51
CA ARG A 245 23.03 10.66 12.81
C ARG A 245 21.76 10.91 13.64
N ASN A 246 21.24 9.87 14.29
CA ASN A 246 20.00 9.86 15.08
C ASN A 246 18.71 10.11 14.30
N LEU A 247 18.77 10.12 12.97
CA LEU A 247 17.58 10.25 12.10
C LEU A 247 17.33 8.93 11.36
N PHE A 248 16.14 8.38 11.55
CA PHE A 248 15.74 7.10 11.00
C PHE A 248 14.53 7.27 10.05
N LEU A 249 14.34 6.33 9.15
CA LEU A 249 13.25 6.33 8.16
C LEU A 249 12.55 4.97 8.15
N ASN A 250 11.21 4.99 8.05
CA ASN A 250 10.39 3.87 7.64
C ASN A 250 9.38 4.40 6.61
N GLY A 251 9.69 4.23 5.33
CA GLY A 251 8.93 4.79 4.22
C GLY A 251 9.24 4.08 2.90
N GLY A 252 8.76 4.63 1.77
CA GLY A 252 8.95 4.04 0.45
C GLY A 252 8.16 2.75 0.24
N TRP A 253 7.02 2.61 0.88
CA TRP A 253 6.23 1.37 0.93
C TRP A 253 5.40 1.12 -0.33
N CYS A 254 5.34 2.03 -1.26
CA CYS A 254 4.53 1.90 -2.47
C CYS A 254 3.07 1.53 -2.11
N TYR A 255 2.63 0.34 -2.51
CA TYR A 255 1.28 -0.19 -2.20
C TYR A 255 1.27 -1.18 -1.01
N GLY A 256 2.44 -1.48 -0.43
CA GLY A 256 2.63 -2.55 0.56
C GLY A 256 2.39 -2.16 2.01
N GLY A 257 2.41 -0.87 2.33
CA GLY A 257 2.58 -0.36 3.68
C GLY A 257 1.52 -0.80 4.69
N PHE A 258 0.25 -0.72 4.34
CA PHE A 258 -0.82 -1.02 5.29
C PHE A 258 -0.75 -2.47 5.81
N LYS A 259 -0.62 -3.44 4.93
CA LYS A 259 -0.56 -4.86 5.32
C LYS A 259 0.72 -5.22 6.08
N ALA A 260 1.81 -4.50 5.84
CA ALA A 260 3.10 -4.71 6.48
C ALA A 260 3.22 -3.99 7.85
N THR A 261 2.29 -3.10 8.21
CA THR A 261 2.34 -2.26 9.41
C THR A 261 2.73 -3.02 10.69
N PRO A 262 2.17 -4.20 11.03
CA PRO A 262 2.52 -4.89 12.27
C PRO A 262 3.99 -5.29 12.33
N ALA A 263 4.50 -5.92 11.27
CA ALA A 263 5.87 -6.39 11.21
C ALA A 263 6.87 -5.22 11.08
N SER A 264 6.57 -4.26 10.19
CA SER A 264 7.46 -3.12 9.98
C SER A 264 7.54 -2.22 11.22
N GLY A 265 6.43 -1.99 11.90
CA GLY A 265 6.39 -1.20 13.13
C GLY A 265 7.24 -1.83 14.23
N TRP A 266 7.09 -3.14 14.43
CA TRP A 266 7.85 -3.87 15.44
C TRP A 266 9.37 -3.89 15.14
N THR A 267 9.76 -4.24 13.91
CA THR A 267 11.17 -4.32 13.52
C THR A 267 11.83 -2.95 13.45
N TYR A 268 11.08 -1.91 13.10
CA TYR A 268 11.56 -0.54 13.13
C TYR A 268 11.74 -0.01 14.56
N ALA A 269 10.80 -0.31 15.46
CA ALA A 269 10.95 0.01 16.88
C ALA A 269 12.19 -0.62 17.48
N HIS A 270 12.51 -1.88 17.14
CA HIS A 270 13.76 -2.53 17.52
C HIS A 270 14.98 -1.72 17.03
N THR A 271 14.97 -1.28 15.78
CA THR A 271 16.06 -0.49 15.20
C THR A 271 16.21 0.86 15.91
N LEU A 272 15.11 1.55 16.19
CA LEU A 272 15.13 2.80 16.96
C LEU A 272 15.65 2.61 18.39
N ALA A 273 15.23 1.55 19.08
CA ALA A 273 15.61 1.31 20.47
C ALA A 273 17.09 0.92 20.60
N THR A 274 17.59 0.07 19.72
CA THR A 274 18.94 -0.50 19.83
C THR A 274 19.99 0.28 19.03
N GLY A 275 19.61 1.05 18.02
CA GLY A 275 20.51 1.65 17.04
C GLY A 275 21.10 0.63 16.05
N LYS A 276 20.56 -0.61 16.02
CA LYS A 276 21.00 -1.66 15.10
C LYS A 276 19.82 -2.15 14.27
N PRO A 277 19.98 -2.35 12.93
CA PRO A 277 18.90 -2.85 12.11
C PRO A 277 18.47 -4.25 12.58
N HIS A 278 17.16 -4.48 12.63
CA HIS A 278 16.63 -5.83 12.78
C HIS A 278 16.97 -6.66 11.53
N ALA A 279 17.20 -7.97 11.70
CA ALA A 279 17.62 -8.85 10.59
C ALA A 279 16.67 -8.77 9.39
N LEU A 280 15.36 -8.70 9.62
CA LEU A 280 14.35 -8.54 8.56
C LEU A 280 14.42 -7.18 7.85
N ASN A 281 14.97 -6.14 8.47
CA ASN A 281 15.09 -4.81 7.86
C ASN A 281 16.44 -4.60 7.16
N ALA A 282 17.43 -5.45 7.40
CA ALA A 282 18.79 -5.27 6.89
C ALA A 282 18.85 -5.09 5.36
N PRO A 283 18.06 -5.83 4.54
CA PRO A 283 18.04 -5.63 3.09
C PRO A 283 17.47 -4.27 2.66
N PHE A 284 16.59 -3.66 3.47
CA PHE A 284 15.84 -2.46 3.12
C PHE A 284 16.54 -1.16 3.49
N SER A 285 17.86 -1.18 3.70
CA SER A 285 18.63 0.01 4.02
C SER A 285 18.62 1.04 2.87
N LEU A 286 18.65 2.33 3.20
CA LEU A 286 18.79 3.39 2.19
C LEU A 286 20.10 3.26 1.39
N ASP A 287 21.15 2.73 2.00
CA ASP A 287 22.46 2.55 1.37
C ASP A 287 22.45 1.52 0.22
N ARG A 288 21.43 0.65 0.10
CA ARG A 288 21.30 -0.30 -1.01
C ARG A 288 21.32 0.37 -2.37
N PHE A 289 20.75 1.57 -2.48
CA PHE A 289 20.73 2.32 -3.74
C PHE A 289 22.13 2.79 -4.16
N LYS A 290 22.98 3.20 -3.21
CA LYS A 290 24.38 3.58 -3.50
C LYS A 290 25.21 2.37 -3.91
N ARG A 291 24.91 1.19 -3.36
CA ARG A 291 25.61 -0.06 -3.67
C ARG A 291 25.10 -0.77 -4.92
N GLY A 292 24.02 -0.26 -5.53
CA GLY A 292 23.34 -0.94 -6.64
C GLY A 292 22.68 -2.27 -6.24
N ALA A 293 22.44 -2.48 -4.93
CA ALA A 293 21.81 -3.69 -4.39
C ALA A 293 20.30 -3.49 -4.26
N THR A 294 19.66 -3.09 -5.37
CA THR A 294 18.20 -2.92 -5.42
C THR A 294 17.48 -4.26 -5.20
N ILE A 295 16.31 -4.18 -4.59
CA ILE A 295 15.47 -5.35 -4.34
C ILE A 295 14.53 -5.48 -5.52
N ASP A 296 14.60 -6.62 -6.20
CA ASP A 296 13.64 -6.97 -7.24
C ASP A 296 12.48 -7.74 -6.61
N GLU A 297 11.36 -7.07 -6.41
CA GLU A 297 10.11 -7.68 -5.97
C GLU A 297 9.29 -8.19 -7.16
N THR A 298 9.93 -8.75 -8.18
CA THR A 298 9.22 -9.29 -9.34
C THR A 298 8.15 -10.28 -8.90
N GLY A 299 6.92 -9.98 -9.25
CA GLY A 299 5.74 -10.81 -8.97
C GLY A 299 4.97 -10.51 -7.69
N SER A 300 5.45 -9.68 -6.77
CA SER A 300 4.74 -9.34 -5.53
C SER A 300 4.39 -7.86 -5.38
N GLY A 301 5.08 -6.98 -6.07
CA GLY A 301 4.88 -5.53 -6.01
C GLY A 301 4.36 -4.93 -7.31
N PRO A 302 3.90 -3.69 -7.28
CA PRO A 302 3.66 -2.95 -8.48
C PRO A 302 5.00 -2.75 -9.17
N MET A 303 5.07 -3.12 -10.43
CA MET A 303 6.18 -2.74 -11.26
C MET A 303 6.21 -1.21 -11.31
N PRO A 304 7.21 -0.54 -10.73
CA PRO A 304 7.32 0.89 -10.96
C PRO A 304 7.62 1.05 -12.45
N ASN A 305 6.65 1.57 -13.20
CA ASN A 305 6.79 1.97 -14.59
C ASN A 305 7.27 0.86 -15.55
N SER A 306 6.51 -0.20 -15.71
CA SER A 306 6.49 -0.92 -17.00
C SER A 306 5.85 0.01 -18.04
N ARG A 307 6.62 0.97 -18.51
CA ARG A 307 6.32 1.77 -19.72
C ARG A 307 6.92 1.06 -20.91
#